data_44adc438314bf0a916e167bbf52a1c02
#
_entry.id   44adc438314bf0a916e167bbf52a1c02
#
_cell.length_a   1.000
_cell.length_b   1.000
_cell.length_c   1.000
_cell.angle_alpha   90.00
_cell.angle_beta   90.00
_cell.angle_gamma   90.00
#
_symmetry.space_group_name_H-M   'P 1'
#
loop_
_entity.id
_entity.type
_entity.pdbx_description
1 polymer ?
#
loop_
_entity_poly.entity_id
_entity_poly.type
_entity_poly.pdbx_seq_one_letter_code
_entity_poly.pdbx_strand_id
1 'polypeptide(L)'
;EWTNDLIEKMAIAKVGGSQNLLSEEDVLNIEEYFTSTQLAKKCGPILSGDVGYFKFLLKNVVHISESELIALIKLLWNENENINKLFDKLIEHYRKLNFSSIVFVDFEAILKKHGTLIDVARLDEMFIDKPDVRTNEYRRTTHVFIPNFSQNALECEKSFLSALTAELTLNIALPNGDNESRKFFDKLDILDFPGACPDEQFKESELFEPKKLARVYRRGKVSYLFKKYSTSRRISTLLFCHNNHDCKYGLMGRELQEWIEKNVGKNMQQRDEYIRSIGISPFFIISTWFNTDLEYAGKIAGDDLNYLWQRRFKAVLSTGVLKYSTVEDHWLDHWTNSNINFQNIYLLRDFDHSKMIFSGYDPIDKTPEIDIRKENYKRYPNFFADLKNSFAINDFVQKHFANPKLAWDESATPTNDGTLPIMRALNILAPEIAN
;
A
#
# COMPACT_ATOMS: atom_id res chain seq x y z
N GLU A 1 -5.47 36.73 1.28
CA GLU A 1 -6.10 36.58 -0.06
C GLU A 1 -6.94 35.31 -0.12
N TRP A 2 -6.35 34.12 -0.02
CA TRP A 2 -7.05 32.84 -0.07
C TRP A 2 -8.21 32.71 0.95
N THR A 3 -8.06 33.26 2.17
CA THR A 3 -9.10 33.26 3.21
C THR A 3 -10.34 34.06 2.81
N ASN A 4 -10.13 35.23 2.22
CA ASN A 4 -11.23 36.08 1.82
C ASN A 4 -11.99 35.49 0.64
N ASP A 5 -11.29 34.93 -0.33
CA ASP A 5 -11.86 34.23 -1.48
C ASP A 5 -12.70 33.00 -1.05
N LEU A 6 -12.20 32.23 -0.07
CA LEU A 6 -12.94 31.13 0.53
C LEU A 6 -14.25 31.57 1.18
N ILE A 7 -14.21 32.63 2.02
CA ILE A 7 -15.38 33.17 2.72
C ILE A 7 -16.40 33.70 1.71
N GLU A 8 -15.93 34.38 0.67
CA GLU A 8 -16.80 34.92 -0.36
C GLU A 8 -17.50 33.82 -1.16
N LYS A 9 -16.76 32.78 -1.59
CA LYS A 9 -17.33 31.63 -2.29
C LYS A 9 -18.31 30.85 -1.41
N MET A 10 -18.00 30.67 -0.12
CA MET A 10 -18.93 30.04 0.83
C MET A 10 -20.21 30.82 1.03
N ALA A 11 -20.13 32.16 0.99
CA ALA A 11 -21.32 33.04 1.13
C ALA A 11 -22.22 33.01 -0.13
N ILE A 12 -21.65 32.78 -1.30
CA ILE A 12 -22.36 32.75 -2.59
C ILE A 12 -22.97 31.35 -2.87
N ALA A 13 -22.42 30.27 -2.29
CA ALA A 13 -22.90 28.91 -2.54
C ALA A 13 -24.39 28.79 -2.17
N LYS A 14 -25.23 28.54 -3.19
CA LYS A 14 -26.68 28.42 -3.00
C LYS A 14 -27.05 27.02 -2.54
N VAL A 15 -27.86 26.96 -1.50
CA VAL A 15 -28.44 25.72 -1.01
C VAL A 15 -29.63 25.33 -1.89
N GLY A 16 -29.48 24.30 -2.73
CA GLY A 16 -30.61 23.82 -3.52
C GLY A 16 -30.22 22.90 -4.67
N GLY A 17 -30.59 21.64 -4.58
CA GLY A 17 -30.64 20.63 -5.63
C GLY A 17 -29.39 19.80 -5.79
N SER A 18 -29.47 18.53 -5.46
CA SER A 18 -28.34 17.64 -5.34
C SER A 18 -28.19 16.65 -6.49
N GLN A 19 -26.97 16.52 -6.98
CA GLN A 19 -26.42 15.19 -7.27
C GLN A 19 -25.29 14.98 -6.26
N ASN A 20 -25.34 13.86 -5.52
CA ASN A 20 -24.44 13.59 -4.38
C ASN A 20 -23.04 13.24 -4.86
N LEU A 21 -22.24 14.24 -5.24
CA LEU A 21 -20.81 14.07 -5.54
C LEU A 21 -20.02 13.63 -4.29
N LEU A 22 -20.40 14.14 -3.13
CA LEU A 22 -19.83 13.81 -1.84
C LEU A 22 -20.94 13.55 -0.83
N SER A 23 -20.72 12.57 0.02
CA SER A 23 -21.51 12.34 1.23
C SER A 23 -20.93 13.13 2.42
N GLU A 24 -21.69 13.23 3.52
CA GLU A 24 -21.17 13.74 4.78
C GLU A 24 -19.97 12.94 5.28
N GLU A 25 -19.99 11.61 5.11
CA GLU A 25 -18.88 10.73 5.45
C GLU A 25 -17.62 11.06 4.64
N ASP A 26 -17.76 11.38 3.34
CA ASP A 26 -16.62 11.78 2.52
C ASP A 26 -16.02 13.11 3.00
N VAL A 27 -16.85 14.07 3.39
CA VAL A 27 -16.39 15.35 3.97
C VAL A 27 -15.61 15.10 5.26
N LEU A 28 -16.12 14.26 6.16
CA LEU A 28 -15.43 13.89 7.40
C LEU A 28 -14.09 13.20 7.15
N ASN A 29 -14.05 12.28 6.19
CA ASN A 29 -12.82 11.59 5.82
C ASN A 29 -11.77 12.54 5.23
N ILE A 30 -12.19 13.52 4.42
CA ILE A 30 -11.30 14.54 3.85
C ILE A 30 -10.81 15.46 4.98
N GLU A 31 -11.69 15.94 5.88
CA GLU A 31 -11.33 16.76 7.03
C GLU A 31 -10.28 16.04 7.91
N GLU A 32 -10.52 14.79 8.23
CA GLU A 32 -9.58 13.99 9.02
C GLU A 32 -8.23 13.85 8.32
N TYR A 33 -8.23 13.60 7.01
CA TYR A 33 -6.99 13.55 6.22
C TYR A 33 -6.21 14.87 6.33
N PHE A 34 -6.87 16.01 6.16
CA PHE A 34 -6.24 17.33 6.26
C PHE A 34 -5.72 17.62 7.67
N THR A 35 -6.50 17.31 8.70
CA THR A 35 -6.15 17.60 10.10
C THR A 35 -5.08 16.68 10.67
N SER A 36 -5.05 15.43 10.23
CA SER A 36 -4.08 14.41 10.72
C SER A 36 -2.77 14.38 9.93
N THR A 37 -2.68 15.12 8.83
CA THR A 37 -1.45 15.21 8.02
C THR A 37 -0.74 16.55 8.23
N GLN A 38 0.44 16.72 7.64
CA GLN A 38 1.14 18.02 7.65
C GLN A 38 0.39 19.13 6.92
N LEU A 39 -0.67 18.81 6.18
CA LEU A 39 -1.52 19.78 5.51
C LEU A 39 -2.18 20.72 6.52
N ALA A 40 -2.59 20.24 7.70
CA ALA A 40 -3.15 21.04 8.77
C ALA A 40 -2.26 22.24 9.15
N LYS A 41 -0.94 22.05 9.18
CA LYS A 41 0.03 23.11 9.49
C LYS A 41 0.15 24.16 8.39
N LYS A 42 -0.14 23.78 7.13
CA LYS A 42 -0.02 24.67 5.96
C LYS A 42 -1.31 25.40 5.67
N CYS A 43 -2.46 24.77 5.92
CA CYS A 43 -3.76 25.34 5.62
C CYS A 43 -4.32 26.25 6.72
N GLY A 44 -3.68 26.30 7.90
CA GLY A 44 -3.98 27.24 8.97
C GLY A 44 -5.37 27.10 9.59
N PRO A 45 -5.79 28.08 10.41
CA PRO A 45 -7.04 28.06 11.17
C PRO A 45 -8.33 28.09 10.34
N ILE A 46 -8.24 28.30 9.02
CA ILE A 46 -9.37 28.35 8.09
C ILE A 46 -10.11 27.02 8.04
N LEU A 47 -9.38 25.92 8.20
CA LEU A 47 -9.96 24.57 8.14
C LEU A 47 -10.65 24.15 9.44
N SER A 48 -10.37 24.81 10.59
CA SER A 48 -10.72 24.34 11.93
C SER A 48 -11.49 25.32 12.82
N GLY A 49 -12.04 26.41 12.29
CA GLY A 49 -12.81 27.41 13.07
C GLY A 49 -14.31 27.14 13.15
N ASP A 50 -15.03 27.90 14.00
CA ASP A 50 -16.51 27.85 14.12
C ASP A 50 -17.25 28.17 12.81
N VAL A 51 -16.57 28.82 11.86
CA VAL A 51 -17.02 29.14 10.50
C VAL A 51 -16.13 28.40 9.48
N GLY A 52 -15.52 27.27 9.90
CA GLY A 52 -14.52 26.57 9.11
C GLY A 52 -15.09 25.92 7.84
N TYR A 53 -14.23 25.78 6.83
CA TYR A 53 -14.53 25.21 5.53
C TYR A 53 -15.23 23.83 5.62
N PHE A 54 -14.68 22.90 6.39
CA PHE A 54 -15.26 21.56 6.52
C PHE A 54 -16.60 21.57 7.27
N LYS A 55 -16.73 22.42 8.29
CA LYS A 55 -18.00 22.59 9.01
C LYS A 55 -19.10 23.13 8.09
N PHE A 56 -18.77 24.07 7.20
CA PHE A 56 -19.68 24.54 6.20
C PHE A 56 -20.06 23.43 5.20
N LEU A 57 -19.08 22.71 4.65
CA LEU A 57 -19.35 21.61 3.74
C LEU A 57 -20.21 20.53 4.41
N LEU A 58 -19.86 20.08 5.60
CA LEU A 58 -20.60 19.04 6.33
C LEU A 58 -22.09 19.41 6.50
N LYS A 59 -22.35 20.68 6.81
CA LYS A 59 -23.71 21.17 7.01
C LYS A 59 -24.51 21.29 5.72
N ASN A 60 -23.86 21.50 4.58
CA ASN A 60 -24.53 21.92 3.36
C ASN A 60 -24.27 20.97 2.16
N VAL A 61 -23.38 19.98 2.25
CA VAL A 61 -22.93 19.17 1.11
C VAL A 61 -24.07 18.50 0.34
N VAL A 62 -25.13 18.09 1.02
CA VAL A 62 -26.31 17.47 0.41
C VAL A 62 -27.24 18.46 -0.31
N HIS A 63 -27.01 19.77 -0.12
CA HIS A 63 -27.86 20.83 -0.66
C HIS A 63 -27.14 21.74 -1.65
N ILE A 64 -25.81 21.71 -1.71
CA ILE A 64 -24.99 22.50 -2.64
C ILE A 64 -25.12 21.92 -4.04
N SER A 65 -25.22 22.77 -5.06
CA SER A 65 -25.21 22.33 -6.45
C SER A 65 -23.85 21.72 -6.84
N GLU A 66 -23.84 20.84 -7.84
CA GLU A 66 -22.62 20.21 -8.35
C GLU A 66 -21.54 21.24 -8.71
N SER A 67 -21.91 22.30 -9.44
CA SER A 67 -20.97 23.33 -9.88
C SER A 67 -20.37 24.14 -8.73
N GLU A 68 -21.16 24.44 -7.71
CA GLU A 68 -20.71 25.13 -6.52
C GLU A 68 -19.80 24.25 -5.66
N LEU A 69 -20.16 22.95 -5.52
CA LEU A 69 -19.33 21.99 -4.81
C LEU A 69 -17.96 21.82 -5.48
N ILE A 70 -17.93 21.71 -6.82
CA ILE A 70 -16.69 21.67 -7.60
C ILE A 70 -15.84 22.91 -7.34
N ALA A 71 -16.44 24.10 -7.34
CA ALA A 71 -15.73 25.34 -7.06
C ALA A 71 -15.15 25.38 -5.64
N LEU A 72 -15.94 24.93 -4.65
CA LEU A 72 -15.47 24.85 -3.26
C LEU A 72 -14.30 23.84 -3.10
N ILE A 73 -14.38 22.67 -3.73
CA ILE A 73 -13.32 21.67 -3.66
C ILE A 73 -12.01 22.20 -4.25
N LYS A 74 -12.04 22.95 -5.36
CA LYS A 74 -10.85 23.55 -5.98
C LYS A 74 -10.06 24.48 -5.05
N LEU A 75 -10.70 25.04 -4.04
CA LEU A 75 -10.03 25.87 -3.02
C LEU A 75 -9.02 25.06 -2.18
N LEU A 76 -9.19 23.73 -2.03
CA LEU A 76 -8.30 22.88 -1.23
C LEU A 76 -6.85 22.86 -1.76
N TRP A 77 -6.64 23.17 -3.03
CA TRP A 77 -5.31 23.28 -3.65
C TRP A 77 -5.04 24.68 -4.24
N ASN A 78 -5.68 25.70 -3.67
CA ASN A 78 -5.51 27.10 -4.06
C ASN A 78 -5.74 27.33 -5.56
N GLU A 79 -6.73 26.66 -6.12
CA GLU A 79 -7.14 26.74 -7.52
C GLU A 79 -5.99 26.56 -8.54
N ASN A 80 -4.95 25.81 -8.18
CA ASN A 80 -3.83 25.53 -9.09
C ASN A 80 -4.35 25.01 -10.43
N GLU A 81 -4.02 25.72 -11.53
CA GLU A 81 -4.56 25.44 -12.87
C GLU A 81 -4.35 23.99 -13.35
N ASN A 82 -3.19 23.39 -13.07
CA ASN A 82 -2.90 22.05 -13.55
C ASN A 82 -3.68 21.00 -12.79
N ILE A 83 -3.84 21.20 -11.47
CA ILE A 83 -4.67 20.33 -10.65
C ILE A 83 -6.14 20.53 -11.03
N ASN A 84 -6.58 21.77 -11.30
CA ASN A 84 -7.94 22.05 -11.78
C ASN A 84 -8.24 21.32 -13.10
N LYS A 85 -7.34 21.38 -14.08
CA LYS A 85 -7.49 20.68 -15.38
C LYS A 85 -7.62 19.18 -15.18
N LEU A 86 -6.80 18.58 -14.30
CA LEU A 86 -6.91 17.17 -13.98
C LEU A 86 -8.24 16.85 -13.30
N PHE A 87 -8.61 17.61 -12.30
CA PHE A 87 -9.85 17.43 -11.55
C PHE A 87 -11.08 17.54 -12.45
N ASP A 88 -11.13 18.55 -13.33
CA ASP A 88 -12.25 18.72 -14.26
C ASP A 88 -12.39 17.54 -15.22
N LYS A 89 -11.27 17.00 -15.74
CA LYS A 89 -11.26 15.78 -16.55
C LYS A 89 -11.79 14.57 -15.75
N LEU A 90 -11.35 14.40 -14.50
CA LEU A 90 -11.83 13.32 -13.64
C LEU A 90 -13.33 13.42 -13.36
N ILE A 91 -13.83 14.62 -13.08
CA ILE A 91 -15.27 14.87 -12.86
C ILE A 91 -16.06 14.60 -14.15
N GLU A 92 -15.56 15.00 -15.33
CA GLU A 92 -16.19 14.67 -16.60
C GLU A 92 -16.35 13.16 -16.81
N HIS A 93 -15.28 12.38 -16.54
CA HIS A 93 -15.35 10.92 -16.66
C HIS A 93 -16.23 10.31 -15.57
N TYR A 94 -16.24 10.84 -14.35
CA TYR A 94 -17.10 10.34 -13.29
C TYR A 94 -18.58 10.65 -13.56
N ARG A 95 -18.87 11.80 -14.21
CA ARG A 95 -20.22 12.13 -14.67
C ARG A 95 -20.69 11.16 -15.76
N LYS A 96 -19.81 10.75 -16.71
CA LYS A 96 -20.14 9.69 -17.69
C LYS A 96 -20.51 8.37 -17.03
N LEU A 97 -19.95 8.08 -15.86
CA LEU A 97 -20.30 6.93 -15.04
C LEU A 97 -21.52 7.19 -14.12
N ASN A 98 -22.26 8.28 -14.35
CA ASN A 98 -23.41 8.68 -13.56
C ASN A 98 -23.12 8.78 -12.05
N PHE A 99 -21.91 9.18 -11.70
CA PHE A 99 -21.42 9.25 -10.31
C PHE A 99 -21.59 7.95 -9.52
N SER A 100 -21.58 6.81 -10.22
CA SER A 100 -21.78 5.50 -9.60
C SER A 100 -20.63 5.15 -8.67
N SER A 101 -20.94 4.70 -7.46
CA SER A 101 -19.96 4.20 -6.50
C SER A 101 -19.43 2.80 -6.85
N ILE A 102 -20.17 2.05 -7.67
CA ILE A 102 -19.81 0.70 -8.10
C ILE A 102 -20.00 0.59 -9.60
N VAL A 103 -19.01 0.04 -10.28
CA VAL A 103 -19.07 -0.30 -11.69
C VAL A 103 -18.48 -1.71 -11.90
N PHE A 104 -18.95 -2.40 -12.95
CA PHE A 104 -18.39 -3.68 -13.38
C PHE A 104 -17.59 -3.47 -14.66
N VAL A 105 -16.51 -4.20 -14.82
CA VAL A 105 -15.66 -4.15 -16.02
C VAL A 105 -15.44 -5.54 -16.58
N ASP A 106 -15.11 -5.62 -17.87
CA ASP A 106 -14.70 -6.87 -18.47
C ASP A 106 -13.46 -7.43 -17.79
N PHE A 107 -13.39 -8.75 -17.59
CA PHE A 107 -12.24 -9.42 -16.99
C PHE A 107 -10.93 -9.13 -17.74
N GLU A 108 -11.00 -8.93 -19.05
CA GLU A 108 -9.85 -8.54 -19.88
C GLU A 108 -9.20 -7.22 -19.41
N ALA A 109 -9.96 -6.33 -18.77
CA ALA A 109 -9.45 -5.06 -18.25
C ALA A 109 -8.40 -5.25 -17.14
N ILE A 110 -8.39 -6.38 -16.47
CA ILE A 110 -7.44 -6.72 -15.38
C ILE A 110 -6.33 -7.65 -15.83
N LEU A 111 -6.37 -8.17 -17.06
CA LEU A 111 -5.31 -9.05 -17.58
C LEU A 111 -4.08 -8.28 -18.03
N LYS A 112 -2.89 -8.72 -17.62
CA LYS A 112 -1.60 -8.09 -17.95
C LYS A 112 -1.38 -7.92 -19.46
N LYS A 113 -1.81 -8.90 -20.27
CA LYS A 113 -1.67 -8.90 -21.73
C LYS A 113 -2.32 -7.68 -22.41
N HIS A 114 -3.38 -7.12 -21.81
CA HIS A 114 -4.14 -6.01 -22.39
C HIS A 114 -3.92 -4.70 -21.63
N GLY A 115 -2.93 -4.65 -20.75
CA GLY A 115 -2.68 -3.54 -19.85
C GLY A 115 -3.79 -3.43 -18.80
N THR A 116 -3.47 -3.72 -17.59
CA THR A 116 -4.42 -3.86 -16.47
C THR A 116 -4.84 -2.51 -15.88
N LEU A 117 -6.06 -2.44 -15.37
CA LEU A 117 -6.52 -1.32 -14.54
C LEU A 117 -5.70 -1.15 -13.26
N ILE A 118 -5.02 -2.21 -12.82
CA ILE A 118 -4.21 -2.22 -11.59
C ILE A 118 -2.84 -1.56 -11.84
N ASP A 119 -2.40 -1.44 -13.10
CA ASP A 119 -1.10 -0.87 -13.44
C ASP A 119 -1.09 0.64 -13.19
N VAL A 120 -0.36 1.04 -12.15
CA VAL A 120 -0.20 2.44 -11.76
C VAL A 120 0.48 3.30 -12.82
N ALA A 121 1.24 2.72 -13.76
CA ALA A 121 1.83 3.44 -14.89
C ALA A 121 0.77 4.01 -15.83
N ARG A 122 -0.44 3.44 -15.83
CA ARG A 122 -1.55 3.95 -16.62
C ARG A 122 -2.02 5.34 -16.24
N LEU A 123 -1.79 5.76 -15.01
CA LEU A 123 -2.11 7.13 -14.61
C LEU A 123 -1.34 8.18 -15.42
N ASP A 124 -0.16 7.84 -15.93
CA ASP A 124 0.62 8.73 -16.78
C ASP A 124 -0.09 8.95 -18.14
N GLU A 125 -0.89 7.98 -18.61
CA GLU A 125 -1.61 8.06 -19.89
C GLU A 125 -2.72 9.12 -19.89
N MET A 126 -3.25 9.54 -18.72
CA MET A 126 -4.25 10.62 -18.62
C MET A 126 -3.76 11.96 -19.19
N PHE A 127 -2.45 12.14 -19.32
CA PHE A 127 -1.81 13.37 -19.75
C PHE A 127 -1.26 13.30 -21.17
N ILE A 128 -1.48 12.19 -21.90
CA ILE A 128 -0.98 11.98 -23.26
C ILE A 128 -2.12 12.26 -24.24
N ASP A 129 -2.07 13.44 -24.88
CA ASP A 129 -3.09 13.86 -25.85
C ASP A 129 -3.05 13.06 -27.18
N LYS A 130 -1.91 12.48 -27.54
CA LYS A 130 -1.77 11.65 -28.76
C LYS A 130 -1.13 10.30 -28.43
N PRO A 131 -1.77 9.18 -28.81
CA PRO A 131 -1.17 7.87 -28.65
C PRO A 131 0.05 7.74 -29.56
N ASP A 132 1.15 7.23 -29.05
CA ASP A 132 2.22 6.72 -29.90
C ASP A 132 1.66 5.52 -30.67
N VAL A 133 1.63 5.64 -32.00
CA VAL A 133 1.05 4.63 -32.90
C VAL A 133 1.74 3.25 -32.78
N ARG A 134 2.90 3.20 -32.11
CA ARG A 134 3.70 1.98 -31.91
C ARG A 134 3.18 1.08 -30.77
N THR A 135 2.23 1.57 -29.96
CA THR A 135 1.66 0.80 -28.83
C THR A 135 0.29 0.19 -29.13
N ASN A 136 0.04 -0.17 -30.39
CA ASN A 136 -1.23 -0.74 -30.87
C ASN A 136 -1.62 -2.11 -30.24
N GLU A 137 -0.81 -2.69 -29.36
CA GLU A 137 -1.15 -3.97 -28.71
C GLU A 137 -2.09 -3.84 -27.49
N TYR A 138 -2.28 -2.62 -26.95
CA TYR A 138 -3.05 -2.42 -25.75
C TYR A 138 -4.31 -1.57 -26.01
N ARG A 139 -5.48 -2.15 -25.81
CA ARG A 139 -6.74 -1.38 -25.84
C ARG A 139 -6.69 -0.33 -24.73
N ARG A 140 -6.74 0.97 -25.10
CA ARG A 140 -6.79 2.10 -24.14
C ARG A 140 -8.11 2.18 -23.41
N THR A 141 -9.17 1.64 -23.99
CA THR A 141 -10.53 1.65 -23.48
C THR A 141 -10.96 0.28 -22.99
N THR A 142 -11.96 0.25 -22.15
CA THR A 142 -12.66 -0.96 -21.70
C THR A 142 -14.15 -0.69 -21.58
N HIS A 143 -14.95 -1.74 -21.60
CA HIS A 143 -16.36 -1.64 -21.34
C HIS A 143 -16.65 -1.60 -19.86
N VAL A 144 -17.55 -0.70 -19.48
CA VAL A 144 -17.99 -0.49 -18.10
C VAL A 144 -19.49 -0.62 -18.03
N PHE A 145 -19.97 -1.39 -17.08
CA PHE A 145 -21.38 -1.59 -16.79
C PHE A 145 -21.73 -0.92 -15.46
N ILE A 146 -22.75 -0.06 -15.48
CA ILE A 146 -23.24 0.62 -14.29
C ILE A 146 -24.47 -0.12 -13.77
N PRO A 147 -24.50 -0.60 -12.52
CA PRO A 147 -25.67 -1.25 -11.96
C PRO A 147 -26.92 -0.38 -12.08
N ASN A 148 -28.02 -0.97 -12.52
CA ASN A 148 -29.34 -0.31 -12.59
C ASN A 148 -29.45 0.92 -13.51
N PHE A 149 -28.40 1.28 -14.28
CA PHE A 149 -28.41 2.50 -15.07
C PHE A 149 -28.64 2.26 -16.57
N SER A 150 -27.96 1.28 -17.16
CA SER A 150 -28.16 0.98 -18.58
C SER A 150 -27.90 -0.50 -18.87
N GLN A 151 -28.60 -1.05 -19.90
CA GLN A 151 -28.31 -2.39 -20.40
C GLN A 151 -27.08 -2.40 -21.33
N ASN A 152 -26.61 -1.24 -21.77
CA ASN A 152 -25.48 -1.10 -22.69
C ASN A 152 -24.21 -0.75 -21.92
N ALA A 153 -23.10 -1.40 -22.29
CA ALA A 153 -21.79 -1.07 -21.81
C ALA A 153 -21.37 0.32 -22.28
N LEU A 154 -20.75 1.07 -21.39
CA LEU A 154 -20.10 2.35 -21.70
C LEU A 154 -18.64 2.09 -22.03
N GLU A 155 -18.11 2.72 -23.07
CA GLU A 155 -16.68 2.67 -23.35
C GLU A 155 -15.95 3.76 -22.56
N CYS A 156 -15.00 3.35 -21.71
CA CYS A 156 -14.24 4.22 -20.82
C CYS A 156 -12.73 4.06 -21.02
N GLU A 157 -12.00 5.15 -20.92
CA GLU A 157 -10.53 5.12 -20.91
C GLU A 157 -10.03 4.47 -19.63
N LYS A 158 -9.15 3.45 -19.76
CA LYS A 158 -8.60 2.71 -18.62
C LYS A 158 -7.81 3.59 -17.66
N SER A 159 -7.12 4.62 -18.15
CA SER A 159 -6.35 5.56 -17.33
C SER A 159 -7.24 6.34 -16.36
N PHE A 160 -8.36 6.90 -16.87
CA PHE A 160 -9.31 7.62 -16.01
C PHE A 160 -10.07 6.67 -15.09
N LEU A 161 -10.46 5.49 -15.60
CA LEU A 161 -11.11 4.49 -14.78
C LEU A 161 -10.19 4.03 -13.62
N SER A 162 -8.91 3.78 -13.91
CA SER A 162 -7.90 3.47 -12.89
C SER A 162 -7.73 4.61 -11.88
N ALA A 163 -7.77 5.87 -12.33
CA ALA A 163 -7.68 7.03 -11.45
C ALA A 163 -8.89 7.11 -10.50
N LEU A 164 -10.10 6.91 -11.01
CA LEU A 164 -11.34 6.96 -10.25
C LEU A 164 -11.55 5.77 -9.33
N THR A 165 -10.99 4.59 -9.67
CA THR A 165 -11.17 3.37 -8.88
C THR A 165 -10.43 3.47 -7.56
N ALA A 166 -11.16 3.52 -6.45
CA ALA A 166 -10.59 3.47 -5.10
C ALA A 166 -10.22 2.03 -4.72
N GLU A 167 -11.06 1.07 -5.08
CA GLU A 167 -10.92 -0.34 -4.71
C GLU A 167 -11.30 -1.24 -5.89
N LEU A 168 -10.56 -2.30 -6.11
CA LEU A 168 -10.87 -3.38 -7.03
C LEU A 168 -11.00 -4.67 -6.24
N THR A 169 -12.22 -5.22 -6.20
CA THR A 169 -12.51 -6.46 -5.49
C THR A 169 -12.45 -7.65 -6.44
N LEU A 170 -11.65 -8.66 -6.11
CA LEU A 170 -11.52 -9.90 -6.84
C LEU A 170 -12.00 -11.07 -5.98
N ASN A 171 -13.01 -11.81 -6.46
CA ASN A 171 -13.39 -13.07 -5.85
C ASN A 171 -12.57 -14.20 -6.48
N ILE A 172 -11.68 -14.81 -5.70
CA ILE A 172 -10.78 -15.86 -6.16
C ILE A 172 -11.21 -17.19 -5.54
N ALA A 173 -11.64 -18.14 -6.39
CA ALA A 173 -11.84 -19.49 -5.93
C ALA A 173 -10.50 -20.19 -5.76
N LEU A 174 -10.17 -20.57 -4.53
CA LEU A 174 -8.96 -21.33 -4.25
C LEU A 174 -9.17 -22.80 -4.63
N PRO A 175 -8.18 -23.46 -5.28
CA PRO A 175 -8.28 -24.87 -5.59
C PRO A 175 -8.38 -25.68 -4.31
N ASN A 176 -9.15 -26.78 -4.35
CA ASN A 176 -9.24 -27.73 -3.26
C ASN A 176 -7.83 -28.23 -2.88
N GLY A 177 -7.40 -28.01 -1.65
CA GLY A 177 -6.08 -28.34 -1.14
C GLY A 177 -6.11 -28.47 0.38
N ASP A 178 -4.96 -28.47 1.03
CA ASP A 178 -4.85 -28.49 2.48
C ASP A 178 -5.58 -27.28 3.09
N ASN A 179 -6.82 -27.52 3.53
CA ASN A 179 -7.70 -26.47 4.03
C ASN A 179 -7.25 -25.89 5.38
N GLU A 180 -6.44 -26.64 6.16
CA GLU A 180 -6.02 -26.21 7.49
C GLU A 180 -5.13 -24.94 7.43
N SER A 181 -4.15 -24.91 6.54
CA SER A 181 -3.24 -23.78 6.41
C SER A 181 -3.88 -22.53 5.79
N ARG A 182 -5.05 -22.67 5.18
CA ARG A 182 -5.75 -21.62 4.42
C ARG A 182 -7.04 -21.13 5.04
N LYS A 183 -7.38 -21.59 6.25
CA LYS A 183 -8.65 -21.24 6.95
C LYS A 183 -8.86 -19.75 7.12
N PHE A 184 -7.79 -18.96 7.18
CA PHE A 184 -7.93 -17.51 7.33
C PHE A 184 -8.58 -16.83 6.10
N PHE A 185 -8.47 -17.41 4.89
CA PHE A 185 -9.13 -16.86 3.71
C PHE A 185 -10.65 -16.90 3.76
N ASP A 186 -11.23 -17.79 4.57
CA ASP A 186 -12.69 -17.85 4.77
C ASP A 186 -13.21 -16.71 5.67
N LYS A 187 -12.29 -15.99 6.34
CA LYS A 187 -12.60 -14.99 7.35
C LYS A 187 -11.98 -13.63 7.12
N LEU A 188 -10.98 -13.52 6.26
CA LEU A 188 -10.23 -12.30 6.01
C LEU A 188 -10.19 -11.98 4.52
N ASP A 189 -10.50 -10.72 4.20
CA ASP A 189 -10.21 -10.14 2.91
C ASP A 189 -8.76 -9.63 2.89
N ILE A 190 -8.08 -9.78 1.77
CA ILE A 190 -6.74 -9.22 1.56
C ILE A 190 -6.86 -7.95 0.74
N LEU A 191 -6.40 -6.84 1.31
CA LEU A 191 -6.35 -5.55 0.65
C LEU A 191 -4.89 -5.22 0.31
N ASP A 192 -4.59 -5.10 -0.99
CA ASP A 192 -3.29 -4.65 -1.48
C ASP A 192 -3.30 -3.14 -1.74
N PHE A 193 -2.39 -2.43 -1.08
CA PHE A 193 -2.13 -1.03 -1.36
C PHE A 193 -0.93 -0.91 -2.30
N PRO A 194 -1.02 -0.10 -3.37
CA PRO A 194 0.15 0.22 -4.18
C PRO A 194 1.28 0.73 -3.30
N GLY A 195 2.50 0.25 -3.53
CA GLY A 195 3.66 0.50 -2.66
C GLY A 195 3.87 1.97 -2.30
N ALA A 196 4.38 2.18 -1.10
CA ALA A 196 4.74 3.52 -0.62
C ALA A 196 5.70 4.20 -1.58
N CYS A 197 5.30 5.36 -2.06
CA CYS A 197 6.17 6.16 -2.90
C CYS A 197 7.29 6.79 -2.06
N PRO A 198 8.52 6.92 -2.59
CA PRO A 198 9.60 7.66 -1.95
C PRO A 198 9.16 9.08 -1.54
N ASP A 199 9.78 9.61 -0.49
CA ASP A 199 9.54 10.99 -0.05
C ASP A 199 10.15 11.96 -1.07
N GLU A 200 9.38 12.30 -2.10
CA GLU A 200 9.75 13.32 -3.09
C GLU A 200 9.01 14.61 -2.74
N GLN A 201 9.76 15.70 -2.65
CA GLN A 201 9.18 17.04 -2.56
C GLN A 201 9.02 17.59 -3.97
N PHE A 202 7.81 18.02 -4.30
CA PHE A 202 7.50 18.67 -5.55
C PHE A 202 7.40 20.18 -5.34
N LYS A 203 8.00 20.95 -6.24
CA LYS A 203 7.75 22.38 -6.33
C LYS A 203 6.48 22.61 -7.14
N GLU A 204 5.75 23.68 -6.85
CA GLU A 204 4.55 24.02 -7.59
C GLU A 204 4.82 24.17 -9.09
N SER A 205 5.98 24.78 -9.45
CA SER A 205 6.43 24.91 -10.83
C SER A 205 6.65 23.57 -11.57
N GLU A 206 6.76 22.45 -10.87
CA GLU A 206 6.93 21.13 -11.46
C GLU A 206 5.61 20.46 -11.84
N LEU A 207 4.48 20.97 -11.33
CA LEU A 207 3.14 20.46 -11.65
C LEU A 207 2.71 20.71 -13.11
N PHE A 208 3.47 21.51 -13.86
CA PHE A 208 3.30 21.62 -15.32
C PHE A 208 3.73 20.36 -16.07
N GLU A 209 4.58 19.53 -15.47
CA GLU A 209 5.05 18.31 -16.09
C GLU A 209 4.02 17.19 -15.87
N PRO A 210 3.40 16.62 -16.95
CA PRO A 210 2.36 15.60 -16.84
C PRO A 210 2.76 14.40 -15.95
N LYS A 211 3.99 13.91 -16.12
CA LYS A 211 4.50 12.78 -15.33
C LYS A 211 4.63 13.10 -13.84
N LYS A 212 4.98 14.34 -13.49
CA LYS A 212 5.08 14.76 -12.09
C LYS A 212 3.70 14.93 -11.48
N LEU A 213 2.75 15.52 -12.22
CA LEU A 213 1.36 15.65 -11.78
C LEU A 213 0.73 14.26 -11.56
N ALA A 214 0.96 13.28 -12.44
CA ALA A 214 0.51 11.92 -12.27
C ALA A 214 1.09 11.27 -11.00
N ARG A 215 2.38 11.51 -10.71
CA ARG A 215 3.01 11.02 -9.47
C ARG A 215 2.38 11.66 -8.22
N VAL A 216 2.16 12.97 -8.24
CA VAL A 216 1.50 13.68 -7.12
C VAL A 216 0.10 13.11 -6.88
N TYR A 217 -0.68 12.94 -7.94
CA TYR A 217 -2.02 12.36 -7.87
C TYR A 217 -1.99 10.94 -7.27
N ARG A 218 -1.12 10.06 -7.79
CA ARG A 218 -0.97 8.69 -7.29
C ARG A 218 -0.61 8.64 -5.82
N ARG A 219 0.35 9.46 -5.39
CA ARG A 219 0.77 9.53 -3.98
C ARG A 219 -0.35 10.01 -3.07
N GLY A 220 -1.04 11.07 -3.47
CA GLY A 220 -2.19 11.59 -2.73
C GLY A 220 -3.29 10.54 -2.59
N LYS A 221 -3.62 9.84 -3.68
CA LYS A 221 -4.62 8.77 -3.69
C LYS A 221 -4.26 7.63 -2.73
N VAL A 222 -3.03 7.11 -2.81
CA VAL A 222 -2.56 6.01 -1.95
C VAL A 222 -2.55 6.44 -0.48
N SER A 223 -2.00 7.62 -0.17
CA SER A 223 -1.96 8.15 1.19
C SER A 223 -3.36 8.37 1.76
N TYR A 224 -4.26 8.95 0.97
CA TYR A 224 -5.65 9.14 1.39
C TYR A 224 -6.38 7.84 1.66
N LEU A 225 -6.27 6.85 0.75
CA LEU A 225 -6.93 5.55 0.92
C LEU A 225 -6.38 4.80 2.13
N PHE A 226 -5.06 4.73 2.28
CA PHE A 226 -4.44 4.11 3.45
C PHE A 226 -4.92 4.74 4.75
N LYS A 227 -4.96 6.09 4.80
CA LYS A 227 -5.44 6.82 5.97
C LYS A 227 -6.91 6.52 6.25
N LYS A 228 -7.77 6.59 5.23
CA LYS A 228 -9.21 6.29 5.33
C LYS A 228 -9.45 4.90 5.91
N TYR A 229 -8.78 3.86 5.38
CA TYR A 229 -8.94 2.49 5.86
C TYR A 229 -8.35 2.28 7.27
N SER A 230 -7.21 2.91 7.57
CA SER A 230 -6.59 2.83 8.89
C SER A 230 -7.44 3.50 9.97
N THR A 231 -8.03 4.64 9.68
CA THR A 231 -8.87 5.39 10.61
C THR A 231 -10.21 4.70 10.86
N SER A 232 -10.83 4.16 9.82
CA SER A 232 -12.09 3.41 9.93
C SER A 232 -11.92 2.01 10.55
N ARG A 233 -10.71 1.65 10.98
CA ARG A 233 -10.35 0.33 11.54
C ARG A 233 -10.70 -0.84 10.62
N ARG A 234 -10.71 -0.61 9.31
CA ARG A 234 -10.93 -1.67 8.31
C ARG A 234 -9.69 -2.53 8.10
N ILE A 235 -8.50 -2.02 8.46
CA ILE A 235 -7.25 -2.78 8.44
C ILE A 235 -7.05 -3.36 9.83
N SER A 236 -7.48 -4.58 10.05
CA SER A 236 -7.30 -5.30 11.32
C SER A 236 -5.91 -5.90 11.46
N THR A 237 -5.27 -6.22 10.34
CA THR A 237 -3.92 -6.79 10.27
C THR A 237 -3.14 -6.09 9.18
N LEU A 238 -1.90 -5.70 9.45
CA LEU A 238 -1.04 -5.00 8.51
C LEU A 238 0.21 -5.82 8.19
N LEU A 239 0.40 -6.15 6.91
CA LEU A 239 1.60 -6.79 6.39
C LEU A 239 2.46 -5.72 5.68
N PHE A 240 3.55 -5.30 6.31
CA PHE A 240 4.52 -4.40 5.71
C PHE A 240 5.55 -5.20 4.91
N CYS A 241 5.38 -5.19 3.58
CA CYS A 241 6.27 -5.87 2.65
C CYS A 241 7.41 -4.93 2.22
N HIS A 242 8.65 -5.37 2.40
CA HIS A 242 9.84 -4.64 1.96
C HIS A 242 10.86 -5.54 1.29
N ASN A 243 11.68 -4.97 0.41
CA ASN A 243 12.83 -5.65 -0.19
C ASN A 243 14.15 -5.02 0.28
N ASN A 244 15.30 -5.54 -0.20
CA ASN A 244 16.62 -5.02 0.17
C ASN A 244 17.12 -3.86 -0.71
N HIS A 245 16.34 -3.42 -1.69
CA HIS A 245 16.74 -2.39 -2.65
C HIS A 245 16.15 -1.02 -2.32
N ASP A 246 14.98 -0.96 -1.70
CA ASP A 246 14.27 0.28 -1.41
C ASP A 246 14.48 0.73 0.03
N CYS A 247 15.48 1.58 0.26
CA CYS A 247 15.74 2.20 1.57
C CYS A 247 15.05 3.56 1.77
N LYS A 248 14.14 3.96 0.87
CA LYS A 248 13.53 5.30 0.89
C LYS A 248 12.07 5.25 1.33
N TYR A 249 11.84 4.81 2.56
CA TYR A 249 10.48 4.68 3.12
C TYR A 249 9.96 5.95 3.84
N GLY A 250 10.53 7.11 3.58
CA GLY A 250 10.29 8.41 4.19
C GLY A 250 9.01 8.59 5.03
N LEU A 251 7.86 8.73 4.38
CA LEU A 251 6.58 8.91 5.06
C LEU A 251 6.00 7.62 5.66
N MET A 252 6.33 6.47 5.11
CA MET A 252 5.77 5.17 5.52
C MET A 252 6.05 4.87 7.00
N GLY A 253 7.22 5.21 7.51
CA GLY A 253 7.54 5.01 8.91
C GLY A 253 6.58 5.69 9.87
N ARG A 254 6.12 6.91 9.52
CA ARG A 254 5.12 7.64 10.30
C ARG A 254 3.74 6.99 10.20
N GLU A 255 3.33 6.61 9.01
CA GLU A 255 2.04 5.96 8.78
C GLU A 255 1.95 4.60 9.49
N LEU A 256 3.06 3.84 9.50
CA LEU A 256 3.15 2.58 10.26
C LEU A 256 3.07 2.84 11.76
N GLN A 257 3.78 3.84 12.29
CA GLN A 257 3.70 4.20 13.69
C GLN A 257 2.28 4.62 14.08
N GLU A 258 1.64 5.49 13.31
CA GLU A 258 0.26 5.90 13.56
C GLU A 258 -0.72 4.72 13.51
N TRP A 259 -0.52 3.77 12.59
CA TRP A 259 -1.33 2.58 12.54
C TRP A 259 -1.12 1.70 13.79
N ILE A 260 0.12 1.48 14.21
CA ILE A 260 0.45 0.74 15.43
C ILE A 260 -0.20 1.38 16.65
N GLU A 261 -0.06 2.70 16.81
CA GLU A 261 -0.62 3.44 17.94
C GLU A 261 -2.14 3.36 18.00
N LYS A 262 -2.82 3.41 16.86
CA LYS A 262 -4.29 3.36 16.77
C LYS A 262 -4.86 1.96 16.94
N ASN A 263 -4.20 0.95 16.39
CA ASN A 263 -4.77 -0.39 16.24
C ASN A 263 -4.15 -1.44 17.18
N VAL A 264 -2.96 -1.18 17.72
CA VAL A 264 -2.27 -2.11 18.63
C VAL A 264 -2.07 -1.47 20.00
N GLY A 265 -1.50 -0.28 20.05
CA GLY A 265 -1.30 0.46 21.30
C GLY A 265 -0.20 1.52 21.22
N LYS A 266 -0.41 2.64 21.92
CA LYS A 266 0.48 3.79 21.92
C LYS A 266 1.80 3.55 22.70
N ASN A 267 1.76 2.64 23.65
CA ASN A 267 2.91 2.32 24.51
C ASN A 267 3.05 0.81 24.70
N MET A 268 4.17 0.39 25.32
CA MET A 268 4.48 -1.02 25.55
C MET A 268 3.41 -1.76 26.31
N GLN A 269 2.78 -1.11 27.31
CA GLN A 269 1.73 -1.74 28.12
C GLN A 269 0.50 -2.05 27.29
N GLN A 270 -0.01 -1.09 26.54
CA GLN A 270 -1.19 -1.28 25.69
C GLN A 270 -0.94 -2.34 24.61
N ARG A 271 0.26 -2.34 24.01
CA ARG A 271 0.62 -3.36 23.03
C ARG A 271 0.70 -4.75 23.66
N ASP A 272 1.26 -4.87 24.87
CA ASP A 272 1.36 -6.12 25.61
C ASP A 272 -0.04 -6.68 25.97
N GLU A 273 -0.93 -5.82 26.46
CA GLU A 273 -2.33 -6.20 26.79
C GLU A 273 -3.08 -6.66 25.53
N TYR A 274 -2.95 -5.92 24.43
CA TYR A 274 -3.60 -6.27 23.16
C TYR A 274 -3.10 -7.60 22.60
N ILE A 275 -1.78 -7.80 22.56
CA ILE A 275 -1.16 -9.02 22.02
C ILE A 275 -1.53 -10.24 22.89
N ARG A 276 -1.60 -10.09 24.22
CA ARG A 276 -2.06 -11.18 25.10
C ARG A 276 -3.51 -11.57 24.83
N SER A 277 -4.36 -10.62 24.43
CA SER A 277 -5.76 -10.91 24.15
C SER A 277 -5.97 -11.69 22.85
N ILE A 278 -5.12 -11.47 21.83
CA ILE A 278 -5.25 -12.08 20.51
C ILE A 278 -4.20 -13.15 20.18
N GLY A 279 -3.17 -13.31 21.03
CA GLY A 279 -2.16 -14.36 20.91
C GLY A 279 -0.95 -14.03 20.06
N ILE A 280 -1.01 -13.06 19.13
CA ILE A 280 0.07 -12.64 18.25
C ILE A 280 -0.07 -11.17 17.86
N SER A 281 1.03 -10.52 17.48
CA SER A 281 0.96 -9.16 16.91
C SER A 281 0.19 -9.14 15.59
N PRO A 282 -0.76 -8.21 15.38
CA PRO A 282 -1.44 -8.03 14.09
C PRO A 282 -0.60 -7.24 13.08
N PHE A 283 0.58 -6.80 13.46
CA PHE A 283 1.56 -6.16 12.58
C PHE A 283 2.64 -7.16 12.17
N PHE A 284 2.88 -7.29 10.87
CA PHE A 284 3.84 -8.21 10.26
C PHE A 284 4.84 -7.44 9.43
N ILE A 285 6.10 -7.78 9.51
CA ILE A 285 7.14 -7.35 8.58
C ILE A 285 7.50 -8.52 7.69
N ILE A 286 7.25 -8.37 6.39
CA ILE A 286 7.55 -9.39 5.38
C ILE A 286 8.73 -8.92 4.55
N SER A 287 9.87 -9.57 4.73
CA SER A 287 11.09 -9.30 3.97
C SER A 287 11.05 -10.09 2.66
N THR A 288 10.49 -9.47 1.62
CA THR A 288 10.28 -10.06 0.30
C THR A 288 11.56 -10.14 -0.54
N TRP A 289 11.52 -10.84 -1.68
CA TRP A 289 12.67 -11.01 -2.57
C TRP A 289 13.89 -11.62 -1.86
N PHE A 290 13.65 -12.51 -0.89
CA PHE A 290 14.73 -13.15 -0.14
C PHE A 290 15.63 -14.03 -1.04
N ASN A 291 15.12 -14.51 -2.18
CA ASN A 291 15.91 -15.20 -3.20
C ASN A 291 17.12 -14.38 -3.66
N THR A 292 17.06 -13.05 -3.71
CA THR A 292 18.19 -12.22 -4.15
C THR A 292 19.40 -12.28 -3.21
N ASP A 293 19.19 -12.58 -1.93
CA ASP A 293 20.30 -12.76 -0.98
C ASP A 293 20.88 -14.18 -1.03
N LEU A 294 20.10 -15.14 -1.53
CA LEU A 294 20.55 -16.52 -1.70
C LEU A 294 21.37 -16.71 -2.99
N GLU A 295 21.31 -15.77 -3.93
CA GLU A 295 22.08 -15.79 -5.16
C GLU A 295 23.52 -15.34 -4.93
N TYR A 296 24.49 -16.16 -5.34
CA TYR A 296 25.89 -15.77 -5.34
C TYR A 296 26.26 -15.00 -6.61
N ALA A 297 26.28 -13.69 -6.52
CA ALA A 297 26.62 -12.81 -7.65
C ALA A 297 28.14 -12.65 -7.91
N GLY A 298 28.99 -13.44 -7.25
CA GLY A 298 30.45 -13.39 -7.41
C GLY A 298 31.13 -12.16 -6.81
N LYS A 299 30.41 -11.29 -6.12
CA LYS A 299 30.91 -10.02 -5.58
C LYS A 299 31.06 -9.99 -4.07
N ILE A 300 30.64 -11.03 -3.37
CA ILE A 300 30.66 -11.10 -1.91
C ILE A 300 31.81 -12.01 -1.52
N ALA A 301 32.86 -11.47 -0.92
CA ALA A 301 33.93 -12.23 -0.27
C ALA A 301 33.51 -12.54 1.18
N GLY A 302 34.03 -13.63 1.76
CA GLY A 302 33.58 -14.21 3.03
C GLY A 302 33.33 -13.28 4.23
N ASP A 303 33.96 -12.13 4.30
CA ASP A 303 33.79 -11.16 5.41
C ASP A 303 32.55 -10.26 5.28
N ASP A 304 31.88 -10.23 4.11
CA ASP A 304 30.78 -9.30 3.84
C ASP A 304 29.38 -9.90 4.03
N LEU A 305 29.26 -11.18 4.43
CA LEU A 305 27.95 -11.80 4.63
C LEU A 305 27.12 -11.11 5.72
N ASN A 306 27.78 -10.61 6.77
CA ASN A 306 27.11 -9.85 7.82
C ASN A 306 26.59 -8.51 7.30
N TYR A 307 27.25 -7.90 6.33
CA TYR A 307 26.81 -6.67 5.67
C TYR A 307 25.48 -6.86 4.90
N LEU A 308 25.22 -8.03 4.32
CA LEU A 308 23.93 -8.35 3.69
C LEU A 308 22.78 -8.16 4.67
N TRP A 309 22.91 -8.73 5.87
CA TRP A 309 21.87 -8.66 6.90
C TRP A 309 21.70 -7.27 7.48
N GLN A 310 22.81 -6.53 7.68
CA GLN A 310 22.74 -5.14 8.06
C GLN A 310 22.00 -4.31 7.01
N ARG A 311 22.26 -4.52 5.73
CA ARG A 311 21.59 -3.83 4.64
C ARG A 311 20.11 -4.21 4.56
N ARG A 312 19.79 -5.50 4.62
CA ARG A 312 18.43 -6.00 4.51
C ARG A 312 17.52 -5.53 5.65
N PHE A 313 18.02 -5.55 6.86
CA PHE A 313 17.20 -5.30 8.04
C PHE A 313 17.49 -3.93 8.65
N LYS A 314 18.72 -3.69 9.12
CA LYS A 314 19.07 -2.48 9.87
C LYS A 314 18.88 -1.21 9.03
N ALA A 315 19.36 -1.19 7.80
CA ALA A 315 19.24 -0.01 6.95
C ALA A 315 17.77 0.28 6.59
N VAL A 316 16.97 -0.74 6.27
CA VAL A 316 15.57 -0.58 5.92
C VAL A 316 14.72 -0.24 7.14
N LEU A 317 14.78 -1.04 8.18
CA LEU A 317 13.88 -0.92 9.33
C LEU A 317 14.33 0.19 10.28
N SER A 318 15.59 0.19 10.72
CA SER A 318 16.04 1.17 11.71
C SER A 318 16.25 2.57 11.10
N THR A 319 16.82 2.67 9.90
CA THR A 319 17.10 3.96 9.27
C THR A 319 15.94 4.48 8.41
N GLY A 320 15.20 3.61 7.77
CA GLY A 320 14.07 3.96 6.93
C GLY A 320 12.78 4.10 7.72
N VAL A 321 12.29 3.00 8.28
CA VAL A 321 10.98 2.93 8.95
C VAL A 321 10.98 3.67 10.29
N LEU A 322 12.00 3.49 11.11
CA LEU A 322 12.08 4.13 12.44
C LEU A 322 12.61 5.56 12.42
N LYS A 323 12.96 6.11 11.27
CA LYS A 323 13.51 7.47 11.14
C LYS A 323 12.67 8.55 11.85
N TYR A 324 11.37 8.35 11.95
CA TYR A 324 10.43 9.30 12.55
C TYR A 324 9.95 8.91 13.93
N SER A 325 10.38 7.75 14.46
CA SER A 325 10.08 7.40 15.85
C SER A 325 11.02 8.15 16.78
N THR A 326 10.53 8.61 17.93
CA THR A 326 11.37 9.18 18.99
C THR A 326 12.22 8.08 19.60
N VAL A 327 13.38 8.44 20.16
CA VAL A 327 14.30 7.46 20.78
C VAL A 327 13.64 6.66 21.92
N GLU A 328 12.64 7.26 22.57
CA GLU A 328 11.87 6.62 23.65
C GLU A 328 10.82 5.62 23.14
N ASP A 329 10.41 5.74 21.87
CA ASP A 329 9.35 4.95 21.24
C ASP A 329 9.82 4.05 20.08
N HIS A 330 11.06 3.57 20.15
CA HIS A 330 11.59 2.58 19.21
C HIS A 330 10.82 1.25 19.36
N TRP A 331 9.60 1.17 18.82
CA TRP A 331 8.73 0.00 18.92
C TRP A 331 9.39 -1.30 18.42
N LEU A 332 10.39 -1.21 17.56
CA LEU A 332 11.13 -2.38 17.08
C LEU A 332 11.94 -3.04 18.21
N ASP A 333 12.64 -2.24 19.02
CA ASP A 333 13.46 -2.70 20.14
C ASP A 333 12.67 -2.78 21.47
N HIS A 334 11.55 -2.09 21.58
CA HIS A 334 10.73 -1.99 22.79
C HIS A 334 9.26 -2.26 22.46
N TRP A 335 8.94 -3.49 22.04
CA TRP A 335 7.59 -3.83 21.60
C TRP A 335 6.61 -4.01 22.77
N THR A 336 7.00 -4.76 23.82
CA THR A 336 6.17 -5.03 24.99
C THR A 336 6.87 -4.72 26.31
N ASN A 337 6.10 -4.66 27.43
CA ASN A 337 6.62 -4.38 28.78
C ASN A 337 7.70 -5.35 29.27
N SER A 338 7.70 -6.56 28.77
CA SER A 338 8.70 -7.58 29.11
C SER A 338 10.05 -7.35 28.41
N ASN A 339 10.28 -6.18 27.82
CA ASN A 339 11.45 -5.85 26.98
C ASN A 339 11.64 -6.83 25.82
N ILE A 340 10.54 -7.37 25.34
CA ILE A 340 10.56 -8.22 24.16
C ILE A 340 10.64 -7.33 22.93
N ASN A 341 11.67 -7.55 22.12
CA ASN A 341 11.79 -6.90 20.83
C ASN A 341 10.65 -7.34 19.91
N PHE A 342 10.34 -6.53 18.90
CA PHE A 342 9.41 -6.96 17.86
C PHE A 342 9.97 -8.16 17.10
N GLN A 343 9.24 -9.27 17.06
CA GLN A 343 9.69 -10.54 16.48
C GLN A 343 8.77 -11.10 15.40
N ASN A 344 7.79 -10.34 14.96
CA ASN A 344 6.86 -10.78 13.92
C ASN A 344 7.40 -10.43 12.52
N ILE A 345 8.64 -10.90 12.23
CA ILE A 345 9.39 -10.67 10.99
C ILE A 345 9.55 -11.99 10.24
N TYR A 346 9.20 -11.98 8.96
CA TYR A 346 9.19 -13.15 8.09
C TYR A 346 10.03 -12.91 6.85
N LEU A 347 10.67 -13.97 6.34
CA LEU A 347 11.38 -13.99 5.07
C LEU A 347 10.46 -14.60 4.01
N LEU A 348 10.40 -14.01 2.83
CA LEU A 348 9.58 -14.51 1.74
C LEU A 348 10.37 -14.45 0.43
N ARG A 349 10.47 -15.58 -0.26
CA ARG A 349 11.04 -15.70 -1.60
C ARG A 349 9.99 -16.14 -2.61
N ASP A 350 10.32 -16.00 -3.87
CA ASP A 350 9.48 -16.43 -4.99
C ASP A 350 10.12 -17.63 -5.69
N PHE A 351 9.34 -18.70 -5.88
CA PHE A 351 9.79 -19.91 -6.58
C PHE A 351 10.21 -19.63 -8.02
N ASP A 352 9.47 -18.80 -8.76
CA ASP A 352 9.79 -18.48 -10.15
C ASP A 352 11.14 -17.76 -10.29
N HIS A 353 11.48 -16.91 -9.31
CA HIS A 353 12.74 -16.20 -9.23
C HIS A 353 13.85 -16.98 -8.49
N SER A 354 13.57 -18.17 -8.00
CA SER A 354 14.53 -19.02 -7.28
C SER A 354 15.18 -20.09 -8.16
N LYS A 355 14.88 -20.13 -9.45
CA LYS A 355 15.41 -21.14 -10.41
C LYS A 355 16.92 -21.15 -10.56
N MET A 356 17.59 -20.04 -10.24
CA MET A 356 19.06 -19.98 -10.21
C MET A 356 19.65 -20.58 -8.94
N ILE A 357 18.86 -20.72 -7.89
CA ILE A 357 19.26 -21.21 -6.56
C ILE A 357 18.97 -22.70 -6.42
N PHE A 358 17.74 -23.08 -6.77
CA PHE A 358 17.22 -24.45 -6.62
C PHE A 358 16.91 -25.09 -7.97
N SER A 359 17.10 -26.40 -8.04
CA SER A 359 16.74 -27.26 -9.18
C SER A 359 15.35 -27.86 -8.98
N GLY A 360 14.73 -28.32 -10.06
CA GLY A 360 13.50 -29.14 -10.03
C GLY A 360 12.21 -28.38 -10.22
N TYR A 361 12.12 -27.11 -9.81
CA TYR A 361 10.88 -26.35 -9.90
C TYR A 361 10.46 -26.06 -11.35
N ASP A 362 9.24 -26.46 -11.67
CA ASP A 362 8.54 -26.08 -12.90
C ASP A 362 7.09 -25.69 -12.58
N PRO A 363 6.67 -24.43 -12.86
CA PRO A 363 5.32 -23.98 -12.59
C PRO A 363 4.26 -24.59 -13.51
N ILE A 364 4.65 -25.07 -14.72
CA ILE A 364 3.76 -25.68 -15.71
C ILE A 364 3.45 -27.11 -15.30
N ASP A 365 4.51 -27.88 -15.04
CA ASP A 365 4.39 -29.29 -14.64
C ASP A 365 4.14 -29.47 -13.14
N LYS A 366 4.09 -28.38 -12.38
CA LYS A 366 3.90 -28.33 -10.92
C LYS A 366 4.91 -29.20 -10.16
N THR A 367 6.14 -29.29 -10.66
CA THR A 367 7.21 -29.99 -9.96
C THR A 367 7.83 -29.13 -8.87
N PRO A 368 8.11 -29.68 -7.68
CA PRO A 368 8.70 -28.92 -6.58
C PRO A 368 10.21 -28.72 -6.77
N GLU A 369 10.78 -27.81 -6.01
CA GLU A 369 12.24 -27.70 -5.86
C GLU A 369 12.81 -28.96 -5.20
N ILE A 370 14.02 -29.35 -5.62
CA ILE A 370 14.67 -30.62 -5.17
C ILE A 370 15.92 -30.32 -4.36
N ASP A 371 16.89 -29.57 -4.91
CA ASP A 371 18.20 -29.34 -4.28
C ASP A 371 18.81 -28.01 -4.73
N ILE A 372 19.80 -27.53 -3.99
CA ILE A 372 20.60 -26.35 -4.35
C ILE A 372 21.40 -26.65 -5.63
N ARG A 373 21.40 -25.70 -6.56
CA ARG A 373 22.22 -25.77 -7.78
C ARG A 373 23.69 -25.51 -7.48
N LYS A 374 24.41 -26.56 -7.05
CA LYS A 374 25.82 -26.48 -6.66
C LYS A 374 26.73 -25.93 -7.77
N GLU A 375 26.34 -26.10 -9.03
CA GLU A 375 27.05 -25.55 -10.18
C GLU A 375 27.14 -24.03 -10.19
N ASN A 376 26.18 -23.32 -9.58
CA ASN A 376 26.17 -21.87 -9.48
C ASN A 376 27.06 -21.35 -8.34
N TYR A 377 27.47 -22.24 -7.43
CA TYR A 377 28.30 -21.90 -6.26
C TYR A 377 29.73 -22.46 -6.35
N LYS A 378 30.20 -22.89 -7.54
CA LYS A 378 31.54 -23.46 -7.71
C LYS A 378 32.68 -22.57 -7.20
N ARG A 379 32.53 -21.27 -7.30
CA ARG A 379 33.54 -20.30 -6.83
C ARG A 379 33.52 -20.12 -5.31
N TYR A 380 32.45 -20.47 -4.66
CA TYR A 380 32.29 -20.43 -3.21
C TYR A 380 31.37 -21.58 -2.76
N PRO A 381 31.88 -22.81 -2.72
CA PRO A 381 31.09 -24.01 -2.44
C PRO A 381 30.37 -24.00 -1.09
N ASN A 382 30.92 -23.31 -0.09
CA ASN A 382 30.35 -23.21 1.25
C ASN A 382 29.39 -22.02 1.41
N PHE A 383 29.14 -21.24 0.33
CA PHE A 383 28.35 -20.01 0.40
C PHE A 383 27.04 -20.17 1.18
N PHE A 384 26.24 -21.19 0.87
CA PHE A 384 24.95 -21.41 1.54
C PHE A 384 25.09 -21.73 3.03
N ALA A 385 26.08 -22.53 3.40
CA ALA A 385 26.34 -22.85 4.80
C ALA A 385 26.82 -21.63 5.58
N ASP A 386 27.73 -20.85 4.99
CA ASP A 386 28.28 -19.64 5.61
C ASP A 386 27.22 -18.55 5.69
N LEU A 387 26.35 -18.45 4.66
CA LEU A 387 25.21 -17.51 4.65
C LEU A 387 24.21 -17.86 5.76
N LYS A 388 23.84 -19.14 5.92
CA LYS A 388 22.99 -19.61 7.01
C LYS A 388 23.60 -19.31 8.39
N ASN A 389 24.88 -19.56 8.54
CA ASN A 389 25.59 -19.31 9.80
C ASN A 389 25.65 -17.81 10.10
N SER A 390 26.00 -16.97 9.11
CA SER A 390 26.06 -15.52 9.29
C SER A 390 24.67 -14.93 9.62
N PHE A 391 23.60 -15.43 9.03
CA PHE A 391 22.23 -15.06 9.38
C PHE A 391 21.94 -15.42 10.84
N ALA A 392 22.22 -16.66 11.23
CA ALA A 392 21.91 -17.16 12.56
C ALA A 392 22.64 -16.42 13.70
N ILE A 393 23.83 -15.87 13.45
CA ILE A 393 24.61 -15.14 14.46
C ILE A 393 24.49 -13.61 14.38
N ASN A 394 23.80 -13.09 13.38
CA ASN A 394 23.65 -11.64 13.22
C ASN A 394 22.85 -11.03 14.36
N ASP A 395 23.32 -9.93 14.93
CA ASP A 395 22.73 -9.28 16.11
C ASP A 395 21.26 -8.88 15.90
N PHE A 396 20.93 -8.34 14.73
CA PHE A 396 19.56 -7.97 14.42
C PHE A 396 18.67 -9.21 14.35
N VAL A 397 19.13 -10.26 13.67
CA VAL A 397 18.39 -11.52 13.52
C VAL A 397 18.17 -12.17 14.88
N GLN A 398 19.16 -12.20 15.74
CA GLN A 398 19.06 -12.74 17.11
C GLN A 398 18.03 -11.98 17.96
N LYS A 399 17.88 -10.68 17.76
CA LYS A 399 16.91 -9.87 18.49
C LYS A 399 15.48 -9.99 17.96
N HIS A 400 15.33 -10.05 16.64
CA HIS A 400 14.06 -9.80 15.97
C HIS A 400 13.44 -11.02 15.28
N PHE A 401 14.08 -12.17 15.34
CA PHE A 401 13.50 -13.43 14.92
C PHE A 401 13.36 -14.36 16.12
N ALA A 402 12.15 -14.84 16.38
CA ALA A 402 11.90 -15.74 17.52
C ALA A 402 12.74 -17.01 17.47
N ASN A 403 13.00 -17.54 16.28
CA ASN A 403 13.87 -18.67 16.03
C ASN A 403 14.60 -18.49 14.69
N PRO A 404 15.81 -17.92 14.67
CA PRO A 404 16.58 -17.68 13.44
C PRO A 404 16.80 -18.92 12.57
N LYS A 405 17.07 -20.06 13.17
CA LYS A 405 17.31 -21.30 12.42
C LYS A 405 16.04 -21.78 11.72
N LEU A 406 14.92 -21.76 12.43
CA LEU A 406 13.63 -22.14 11.86
C LEU A 406 13.20 -21.17 10.75
N ALA A 407 13.38 -19.85 10.96
CA ALA A 407 13.08 -18.84 9.95
C ALA A 407 13.87 -19.10 8.65
N TRP A 408 15.14 -19.46 8.76
CA TRP A 408 15.96 -19.87 7.62
C TRP A 408 15.41 -21.13 6.96
N ASP A 409 15.17 -22.19 7.73
CA ASP A 409 14.77 -23.48 7.21
C ASP A 409 13.39 -23.43 6.53
N GLU A 410 12.49 -22.55 6.99
CA GLU A 410 11.17 -22.33 6.42
C GLU A 410 11.15 -21.39 5.20
N SER A 411 12.27 -20.75 4.84
CA SER A 411 12.30 -19.79 3.73
C SER A 411 13.48 -19.98 2.75
N ALA A 412 14.53 -20.68 3.13
CA ALA A 412 15.77 -20.85 2.35
C ALA A 412 16.12 -22.31 2.04
N THR A 413 15.20 -23.23 2.18
CA THR A 413 15.38 -24.64 1.78
C THR A 413 14.46 -24.99 0.61
N PRO A 414 14.75 -26.04 -0.17
CA PRO A 414 13.86 -26.48 -1.24
C PRO A 414 12.42 -26.65 -0.74
N THR A 415 11.45 -26.23 -1.53
CA THR A 415 10.01 -26.25 -1.25
C THR A 415 9.51 -25.31 -0.13
N ASN A 416 10.39 -24.64 0.59
CA ASN A 416 10.06 -23.72 1.66
C ASN A 416 10.42 -22.29 1.26
N ASP A 417 9.42 -21.48 0.94
CA ASP A 417 9.57 -20.11 0.44
C ASP A 417 9.28 -19.03 1.50
N GLY A 418 8.87 -19.44 2.71
CA GLY A 418 8.44 -18.54 3.79
C GLY A 418 6.94 -18.27 3.85
N THR A 419 6.15 -18.77 2.91
CA THR A 419 4.70 -18.60 2.91
C THR A 419 4.03 -19.29 4.10
N LEU A 420 4.45 -20.50 4.41
CA LEU A 420 3.80 -21.33 5.44
C LEU A 420 3.82 -20.72 6.86
N PRO A 421 4.95 -20.18 7.37
CA PRO A 421 4.94 -19.51 8.67
C PRO A 421 4.05 -18.26 8.71
N ILE A 422 3.97 -17.50 7.61
CA ILE A 422 3.06 -16.35 7.51
C ILE A 422 1.61 -16.82 7.60
N MET A 423 1.23 -17.85 6.85
CA MET A 423 -0.12 -18.41 6.87
C MET A 423 -0.50 -18.96 8.26
N ARG A 424 0.42 -19.64 8.95
CA ARG A 424 0.18 -20.10 10.33
C ARG A 424 -0.09 -18.93 11.28
N ALA A 425 0.67 -17.86 11.16
CA ALA A 425 0.49 -16.67 11.98
C ALA A 425 -0.85 -15.96 11.69
N LEU A 426 -1.27 -15.86 10.41
CA LEU A 426 -2.56 -15.33 10.02
C LEU A 426 -3.73 -16.20 10.50
N ASN A 427 -3.57 -17.51 10.53
CA ASN A 427 -4.58 -18.42 11.06
C ASN A 427 -4.82 -18.23 12.58
N ILE A 428 -3.81 -17.78 13.34
CA ILE A 428 -3.99 -17.43 14.76
C ILE A 428 -4.88 -16.19 14.91
N LEU A 429 -4.71 -15.18 14.04
CA LEU A 429 -5.49 -13.94 14.07
C LEU A 429 -6.93 -14.09 13.58
N ALA A 430 -7.18 -14.97 12.63
CA ALA A 430 -8.47 -15.09 11.96
C ALA A 430 -9.67 -15.38 12.87
N PRO A 431 -9.60 -16.20 13.92
CA PRO A 431 -10.72 -16.43 14.85
C PRO A 431 -11.10 -15.19 15.65
N GLU A 432 -10.13 -14.40 16.06
CA GLU A 432 -10.32 -13.24 16.94
C GLU A 432 -10.89 -12.03 16.21
N ILE A 433 -10.60 -11.92 14.90
CA ILE A 433 -11.09 -10.83 14.05
C ILE A 433 -12.56 -11.05 13.65
N ALA A 434 -13.03 -12.30 13.64
CA ALA A 434 -14.38 -12.67 13.22
C ALA A 434 -15.44 -12.52 14.35
N ASN A 435 -15.03 -12.22 15.57
CA ASN A 435 -15.87 -11.94 16.73
C ASN A 435 -15.89 -10.45 17.05
#